data_ef2b1c3b185119b7e2332eeafec375ee
#
_entry.id   ef2b1c3b185119b7e2332eeafec375ee
#
_cell.length_a   1.000
_cell.length_b   1.000
_cell.length_c   1.000
_cell.angle_alpha   90.00
_cell.angle_beta   90.00
_cell.angle_gamma   90.00
#
_symmetry.space_group_name_H-M   'P 1'
#
loop_
_entity.id
_entity.type
_entity.pdbx_description
1 polymer ?
#
loop_
_entity_poly.entity_id
_entity_poly.type
_entity_poly.pdbx_seq_one_letter_code
_entity_poly.pdbx_strand_id
1 'polypeptide(L)'
;MDHRIQGTASKPGRLFFIDHLRAFLIILVVLHHVAAVYGAGTEFYYVEPPFTDPNAFNLLLAFMLINQAWFMGAFFLLAGYFTPGSFDRKGSGSYLKDRLLRLGLPLALFFFVLNPLSSVGFYLMPPELTGITTPLTLDALFPESIGLGPLWFVAMLLIFCFGYALWRWLTRSQRASAADQPSSPSFFGIGIFILLLAGISFLMRMVVPIGEEIRGFPTLAYLPQYISFFVLGAVAYRKGWFREI
;
A
#
# COMPACT_ATOMS: atom_id res chain seq x y z
N MET A 1 -8.53 48.55 -31.29
CA MET A 1 -8.55 47.10 -31.56
C MET A 1 -7.62 46.44 -30.56
N ASP A 2 -8.18 45.96 -29.47
CA ASP A 2 -7.42 45.46 -28.32
C ASP A 2 -7.53 43.92 -28.34
N HIS A 3 -6.50 43.25 -28.83
CA HIS A 3 -6.42 41.79 -28.84
C HIS A 3 -5.99 41.32 -27.45
N ARG A 4 -6.94 41.04 -26.55
CA ARG A 4 -6.68 40.25 -25.34
C ARG A 4 -6.31 38.83 -25.74
N ILE A 5 -5.03 38.53 -25.65
CA ILE A 5 -4.52 37.14 -25.67
C ILE A 5 -5.01 36.48 -24.38
N GLN A 6 -6.08 35.72 -24.47
CA GLN A 6 -6.49 34.81 -23.41
C GLN A 6 -5.44 33.71 -23.31
N GLY A 7 -4.60 33.77 -22.31
CA GLY A 7 -3.69 32.71 -21.96
C GLY A 7 -4.50 31.46 -21.58
N THR A 8 -4.55 30.50 -22.45
CA THR A 8 -5.07 29.15 -22.16
C THR A 8 -4.17 28.52 -21.10
N ALA A 9 -4.65 28.47 -19.85
CA ALA A 9 -4.01 27.70 -18.81
C ALA A 9 -3.92 26.24 -19.29
N SER A 10 -2.72 25.80 -19.65
CA SER A 10 -2.47 24.43 -20.08
C SER A 10 -2.88 23.49 -18.93
N LYS A 11 -3.70 22.50 -19.22
CA LYS A 11 -3.99 21.42 -18.25
C LYS A 11 -2.65 20.82 -17.81
N PRO A 12 -2.43 20.58 -16.50
CA PRO A 12 -1.21 19.95 -16.04
C PRO A 12 -1.01 18.65 -16.82
N GLY A 13 0.16 18.53 -17.46
CA GLY A 13 0.50 17.37 -18.29
C GLY A 13 0.33 16.06 -17.52
N ARG A 14 -0.12 15.02 -18.21
CA ARG A 14 -0.23 13.67 -17.64
C ARG A 14 1.19 13.16 -17.37
N LEU A 15 1.46 12.76 -16.12
CA LEU A 15 2.75 12.23 -15.71
C LEU A 15 2.84 10.74 -16.10
N PHE A 16 3.19 10.46 -17.36
CA PHE A 16 3.25 9.09 -17.91
C PHE A 16 4.16 8.16 -17.12
N PHE A 17 5.27 8.66 -16.59
CA PHE A 17 6.18 7.84 -15.79
C PHE A 17 5.52 7.29 -14.53
N ILE A 18 4.58 8.04 -13.91
CA ILE A 18 3.82 7.56 -12.74
C ILE A 18 2.86 6.43 -13.15
N ASP A 19 2.23 6.52 -14.33
CA ASP A 19 1.37 5.46 -14.83
C ASP A 19 2.17 4.18 -15.10
N HIS A 20 3.37 4.29 -15.69
CA HIS A 20 4.27 3.16 -15.88
C HIS A 20 4.77 2.58 -14.56
N LEU A 21 5.15 3.43 -13.60
CA LEU A 21 5.55 2.96 -12.27
C LEU A 21 4.43 2.19 -11.56
N ARG A 22 3.18 2.67 -11.65
CA ARG A 22 2.03 1.94 -11.11
C ARG A 22 1.84 0.58 -11.76
N ALA A 23 1.89 0.51 -13.09
CA ALA A 23 1.78 -0.74 -13.82
C ALA A 23 2.87 -1.72 -13.40
N PHE A 24 4.11 -1.26 -13.29
CA PHE A 24 5.24 -2.06 -12.82
C PHE A 24 5.03 -2.58 -11.40
N LEU A 25 4.62 -1.71 -10.46
CA LEU A 25 4.35 -2.12 -9.08
C LEU A 25 3.21 -3.14 -9.00
N ILE A 26 2.14 -3.02 -9.81
CA ILE A 26 1.05 -3.99 -9.86
C ILE A 26 1.57 -5.35 -10.36
N ILE A 27 2.43 -5.37 -11.38
CA ILE A 27 3.07 -6.60 -11.84
C ILE A 27 3.89 -7.25 -10.73
N LEU A 28 4.65 -6.45 -9.96
CA LEU A 28 5.41 -6.96 -8.82
C LEU A 28 4.51 -7.55 -7.73
N VAL A 29 3.32 -6.96 -7.46
CA VAL A 29 2.33 -7.54 -6.53
C VAL A 29 1.88 -8.91 -7.01
N VAL A 30 1.53 -9.04 -8.29
CA VAL A 30 1.10 -10.33 -8.85
C VAL A 30 2.21 -11.36 -8.73
N LEU A 31 3.43 -11.02 -9.14
CA LEU A 31 4.59 -11.92 -9.07
C LEU A 31 4.93 -12.30 -7.62
N HIS A 32 4.78 -11.37 -6.68
CA HIS A 32 4.99 -11.64 -5.25
C HIS A 32 4.02 -12.69 -4.71
N HIS A 33 2.73 -12.58 -5.06
CA HIS A 33 1.73 -13.56 -4.64
C HIS A 33 1.89 -14.90 -5.37
N VAL A 34 2.30 -14.90 -6.64
CA VAL A 34 2.65 -16.13 -7.36
C VAL A 34 3.83 -16.83 -6.67
N ALA A 35 4.87 -16.07 -6.29
CA ALA A 35 6.01 -16.63 -5.56
C ALA A 35 5.59 -17.23 -4.19
N ALA A 36 4.65 -16.58 -3.50
CA ALA A 36 4.10 -17.08 -2.24
C ALA A 36 3.39 -18.43 -2.43
N VAL A 37 2.52 -18.53 -3.45
CA VAL A 37 1.78 -19.77 -3.79
C VAL A 37 2.73 -20.92 -4.12
N TYR A 38 3.81 -20.64 -4.85
CA TYR A 38 4.78 -21.65 -5.27
C TYR A 38 5.87 -21.92 -4.20
N GLY A 39 5.59 -21.72 -2.94
CA GLY A 39 6.39 -22.27 -1.84
C GLY A 39 7.50 -21.36 -1.30
N ALA A 40 7.41 -20.06 -1.47
CA ALA A 40 8.37 -19.12 -0.85
C ALA A 40 8.15 -18.93 0.68
N GLY A 41 7.56 -19.92 1.36
CA GLY A 41 7.47 -19.96 2.82
C GLY A 41 6.33 -19.12 3.41
N THR A 42 5.36 -18.70 2.62
CA THR A 42 4.16 -17.99 3.10
C THR A 42 2.89 -18.71 2.69
N GLU A 43 1.94 -18.80 3.60
CA GLU A 43 0.61 -19.32 3.29
C GLU A 43 -0.18 -18.27 2.49
N PHE A 44 -0.86 -18.75 1.45
CA PHE A 44 -1.80 -17.98 0.65
C PHE A 44 -3.02 -18.86 0.36
N TYR A 45 -4.04 -18.43 -0.34
CA TYR A 45 -5.29 -19.20 -0.57
C TYR A 45 -5.12 -20.54 -1.27
N TYR A 46 -3.98 -20.81 -1.81
CA TYR A 46 -3.55 -22.08 -2.40
C TYR A 46 -2.07 -22.27 -2.10
N VAL A 47 -1.69 -23.49 -1.74
CA VAL A 47 -0.29 -23.87 -1.49
C VAL A 47 0.05 -25.00 -2.44
N GLU A 48 1.04 -24.78 -3.29
CA GLU A 48 1.61 -25.85 -4.10
C GLU A 48 2.39 -26.81 -3.20
N PRO A 49 2.39 -28.14 -3.48
CA PRO A 49 3.20 -29.08 -2.72
C PRO A 49 4.64 -28.59 -2.57
N PRO A 50 5.29 -28.85 -1.39
CA PRO A 50 6.60 -28.32 -1.10
C PRO A 50 7.60 -28.61 -2.22
N PHE A 51 8.39 -27.61 -2.58
CA PHE A 51 9.47 -27.78 -3.52
C PHE A 51 10.45 -28.86 -3.03
N THR A 52 10.78 -29.77 -3.91
CA THR A 52 11.89 -30.70 -3.70
C THR A 52 13.25 -30.06 -4.02
N ASP A 53 13.25 -28.93 -4.74
CA ASP A 53 14.46 -28.19 -5.11
C ASP A 53 14.69 -27.00 -4.17
N PRO A 54 15.70 -27.07 -3.27
CA PRO A 54 16.06 -25.97 -2.38
C PRO A 54 16.47 -24.67 -3.10
N ASN A 55 17.00 -24.77 -4.33
CA ASN A 55 17.43 -23.60 -5.08
C ASN A 55 16.21 -22.79 -5.57
N ALA A 56 15.16 -23.45 -6.03
CA ALA A 56 13.91 -22.80 -6.41
C ALA A 56 13.27 -22.07 -5.21
N PHE A 57 13.19 -22.73 -4.05
CA PHE A 57 12.71 -22.13 -2.82
C PHE A 57 13.53 -20.87 -2.44
N ASN A 58 14.85 -20.99 -2.39
CA ASN A 58 15.73 -19.87 -2.01
C ASN A 58 15.60 -18.69 -2.99
N LEU A 59 15.45 -18.95 -4.29
CA LEU A 59 15.27 -17.91 -5.30
C LEU A 59 13.95 -17.15 -5.11
N LEU A 60 12.85 -17.87 -4.90
CA LEU A 60 11.54 -17.26 -4.67
C LEU A 60 11.51 -16.49 -3.34
N LEU A 61 12.09 -17.04 -2.29
CA LEU A 61 12.21 -16.36 -1.00
C LEU A 61 13.04 -15.09 -1.12
N ALA A 62 14.19 -15.13 -1.80
CA ALA A 62 15.03 -13.96 -2.02
C ALA A 62 14.27 -12.88 -2.82
N PHE A 63 13.53 -13.27 -3.87
CA PHE A 63 12.68 -12.36 -4.62
C PHE A 63 11.65 -11.69 -3.70
N MET A 64 10.95 -12.45 -2.87
CA MET A 64 9.93 -11.91 -1.96
C MET A 64 10.53 -10.95 -0.95
N LEU A 65 11.67 -11.29 -0.33
CA LEU A 65 12.33 -10.44 0.67
C LEU A 65 12.83 -9.12 0.06
N ILE A 66 13.47 -9.19 -1.11
CA ILE A 66 13.94 -7.99 -1.83
C ILE A 66 12.74 -7.12 -2.24
N ASN A 67 11.70 -7.72 -2.78
CA ASN A 67 10.51 -7.00 -3.22
C ASN A 67 9.81 -6.34 -2.02
N GLN A 68 9.58 -7.09 -0.94
CA GLN A 68 8.93 -6.59 0.28
C GLN A 68 9.68 -5.41 0.91
N ALA A 69 10.99 -5.33 0.74
CA ALA A 69 11.79 -4.27 1.32
C ALA A 69 11.43 -2.85 0.82
N TRP A 70 10.81 -2.70 -0.36
CA TRP A 70 10.60 -1.39 -0.95
C TRP A 70 9.27 -1.17 -1.69
N PHE A 71 8.69 -2.20 -2.34
CA PHE A 71 7.58 -2.01 -3.30
C PHE A 71 6.30 -1.48 -2.65
N MET A 72 5.97 -1.94 -1.42
CA MET A 72 4.81 -1.44 -0.69
C MET A 72 5.02 0.01 -0.23
N GLY A 73 6.26 0.37 0.16
CA GLY A 73 6.64 1.76 0.40
C GLY A 73 6.40 2.65 -0.82
N ALA A 74 6.78 2.18 -2.02
CA ALA A 74 6.55 2.89 -3.26
C ALA A 74 5.05 3.11 -3.55
N PHE A 75 4.18 2.14 -3.27
CA PHE A 75 2.72 2.32 -3.36
C PHE A 75 2.22 3.41 -2.41
N PHE A 76 2.69 3.41 -1.15
CA PHE A 76 2.30 4.45 -0.19
C PHE A 76 2.84 5.83 -0.58
N LEU A 77 4.04 5.92 -1.17
CA LEU A 77 4.57 7.16 -1.74
C LEU A 77 3.63 7.73 -2.82
N LEU A 78 3.25 6.90 -3.79
CA LEU A 78 2.35 7.32 -4.86
C LEU A 78 0.96 7.71 -4.31
N ALA A 79 0.42 6.93 -3.38
CA ALA A 79 -0.86 7.25 -2.74
C ALA A 79 -0.78 8.58 -1.97
N GLY A 80 0.31 8.80 -1.23
CA GLY A 80 0.60 10.06 -0.55
C GLY A 80 0.70 11.23 -1.52
N TYR A 81 1.39 11.06 -2.66
CA TYR A 81 1.53 12.09 -3.69
C TYR A 81 0.18 12.58 -4.22
N PHE A 82 -0.79 11.70 -4.47
CA PHE A 82 -2.09 12.10 -5.00
C PHE A 82 -3.09 12.56 -3.95
N THR A 83 -2.80 12.36 -2.67
CA THR A 83 -3.72 12.68 -1.57
C THR A 83 -3.96 14.18 -1.42
N PRO A 84 -2.94 15.07 -1.36
CA PRO A 84 -3.17 16.51 -1.17
C PRO A 84 -4.00 17.14 -2.28
N GLY A 85 -3.68 16.86 -3.53
CA GLY A 85 -4.41 17.43 -4.68
C GLY A 85 -5.85 16.95 -4.75
N SER A 86 -6.13 15.70 -4.36
CA SER A 86 -7.49 15.18 -4.27
C SER A 86 -8.29 15.84 -3.14
N PHE A 87 -7.65 16.01 -1.96
CA PHE A 87 -8.26 16.65 -0.80
C PHE A 87 -8.58 18.13 -1.06
N ASP A 88 -7.63 18.87 -1.61
CA ASP A 88 -7.79 20.32 -1.86
C ASP A 88 -8.88 20.63 -2.90
N ARG A 89 -9.03 19.75 -3.93
CA ARG A 89 -10.10 19.94 -4.92
C ARG A 89 -11.48 19.61 -4.40
N LYS A 90 -11.62 18.59 -3.53
CA LYS A 90 -12.92 18.05 -3.14
C LYS A 90 -13.42 18.60 -1.80
N GLY A 91 -12.51 19.09 -0.95
CA GLY A 91 -12.79 19.39 0.45
C GLY A 91 -12.89 18.09 1.29
N SER A 92 -12.83 18.24 2.61
CA SER A 92 -12.70 17.12 3.55
C SER A 92 -13.83 16.09 3.46
N GLY A 93 -15.08 16.53 3.49
CA GLY A 93 -16.24 15.62 3.48
C GLY A 93 -16.37 14.83 2.18
N SER A 94 -16.28 15.50 1.03
CA SER A 94 -16.36 14.84 -0.28
C SER A 94 -15.15 13.94 -0.55
N TYR A 95 -13.97 14.33 -0.05
CA TYR A 95 -12.77 13.50 -0.14
C TYR A 95 -12.94 12.19 0.64
N LEU A 96 -13.36 12.26 1.90
CA LEU A 96 -13.56 11.07 2.74
C LEU A 96 -14.66 10.15 2.20
N LYS A 97 -15.79 10.73 1.74
CA LYS A 97 -16.85 9.96 1.09
C LYS A 97 -16.33 9.22 -0.15
N ASP A 98 -15.56 9.89 -0.99
CA ASP A 98 -14.96 9.27 -2.19
C ASP A 98 -13.98 8.14 -1.83
N ARG A 99 -13.18 8.31 -0.76
CA ARG A 99 -12.28 7.26 -0.28
C ARG A 99 -13.04 6.07 0.29
N LEU A 100 -14.08 6.29 1.08
CA LEU A 100 -14.93 5.22 1.60
C LEU A 100 -15.61 4.43 0.48
N LEU A 101 -16.14 5.11 -0.53
CA LEU A 101 -16.81 4.41 -1.64
C LEU A 101 -15.81 3.64 -2.52
N ARG A 102 -14.63 4.21 -2.80
CA ARG A 102 -13.67 3.60 -3.72
C ARG A 102 -12.76 2.56 -3.09
N LEU A 103 -12.45 2.69 -1.80
CA LEU A 103 -11.57 1.79 -1.08
C LEU A 103 -12.34 0.97 -0.04
N GLY A 104 -13.24 1.61 0.72
CA GLY A 104 -13.96 0.96 1.81
C GLY A 104 -15.00 -0.04 1.32
N LEU A 105 -15.76 0.26 0.26
CA LEU A 105 -16.76 -0.67 -0.27
C LEU A 105 -16.12 -1.95 -0.84
N PRO A 106 -15.09 -1.89 -1.73
CA PRO A 106 -14.39 -3.10 -2.16
C PRO A 106 -13.73 -3.85 -1.00
N LEU A 107 -13.15 -3.12 -0.02
CA LEU A 107 -12.58 -3.73 1.16
C LEU A 107 -13.63 -4.50 1.99
N ALA A 108 -14.80 -3.91 2.23
CA ALA A 108 -15.88 -4.57 2.95
C ALA A 108 -16.41 -5.80 2.20
N LEU A 109 -16.59 -5.71 0.89
CA LEU A 109 -16.98 -6.84 0.05
C LEU A 109 -15.95 -7.97 0.12
N PHE A 110 -14.67 -7.63 0.04
CA PHE A 110 -13.61 -8.62 0.17
C PHE A 110 -13.61 -9.24 1.58
N PHE A 111 -13.60 -8.41 2.61
CA PHE A 111 -13.50 -8.83 4.01
C PHE A 111 -14.61 -9.80 4.42
N PHE A 112 -15.85 -9.50 4.07
CA PHE A 112 -17.00 -10.28 4.51
C PHE A 112 -17.44 -11.38 3.54
N VAL A 113 -17.08 -11.29 2.25
CA VAL A 113 -17.57 -12.22 1.23
C VAL A 113 -16.45 -12.94 0.51
N LEU A 114 -15.53 -12.18 -0.13
CA LEU A 114 -14.54 -12.80 -1.01
C LEU A 114 -13.46 -13.53 -0.24
N ASN A 115 -13.04 -13.06 0.93
CA ASN A 115 -12.04 -13.74 1.74
C ASN A 115 -12.54 -15.08 2.27
N PRO A 116 -13.72 -15.18 2.90
CA PRO A 116 -14.29 -16.48 3.23
C PRO A 116 -14.48 -17.40 2.04
N LEU A 117 -14.97 -16.87 0.91
CA LEU A 117 -15.12 -17.66 -0.30
C LEU A 117 -13.78 -18.19 -0.85
N SER A 118 -12.74 -17.36 -0.81
CA SER A 118 -11.39 -17.78 -1.22
C SER A 118 -10.81 -18.85 -0.29
N SER A 119 -11.14 -18.81 1.00
CA SER A 119 -10.68 -19.79 1.99
C SER A 119 -11.27 -21.20 1.78
N VAL A 120 -12.34 -21.32 1.01
CA VAL A 120 -12.87 -22.65 0.61
C VAL A 120 -11.81 -23.49 -0.08
N GLY A 121 -10.87 -22.87 -0.80
CA GLY A 121 -9.76 -23.56 -1.44
C GLY A 121 -8.95 -24.44 -0.49
N PHE A 122 -8.73 -24.00 0.74
CA PHE A 122 -7.99 -24.77 1.74
C PHE A 122 -8.70 -26.09 2.14
N TYR A 123 -10.03 -26.11 2.14
CA TYR A 123 -10.81 -27.30 2.45
C TYR A 123 -10.90 -28.30 1.29
N LEU A 124 -10.54 -27.86 0.08
CA LEU A 124 -10.49 -28.71 -1.13
C LEU A 124 -9.10 -29.31 -1.36
N MET A 125 -8.08 -28.82 -0.65
CA MET A 125 -6.73 -29.33 -0.73
C MET A 125 -6.53 -30.54 0.21
N PRO A 126 -5.53 -31.40 -0.07
CA PRO A 126 -5.19 -32.51 0.82
C PRO A 126 -4.86 -32.01 2.24
N PRO A 127 -5.38 -32.70 3.30
CA PRO A 127 -5.11 -32.33 4.70
C PRO A 127 -3.63 -32.30 5.06
N GLU A 128 -2.81 -33.07 4.36
CA GLU A 128 -1.34 -33.12 4.53
C GLU A 128 -0.66 -31.78 4.19
N LEU A 129 -1.29 -30.96 3.31
CA LEU A 129 -0.77 -29.66 2.92
C LEU A 129 -1.32 -28.53 3.79
N THR A 130 -2.57 -28.63 4.19
CA THR A 130 -3.26 -27.52 4.90
C THR A 130 -3.39 -27.74 6.41
N GLY A 131 -3.22 -28.99 6.88
CA GLY A 131 -3.50 -29.38 8.27
C GLY A 131 -4.99 -29.36 8.62
N ILE A 132 -5.89 -29.04 7.68
CA ILE A 132 -7.33 -28.95 7.91
C ILE A 132 -7.97 -30.30 7.75
N THR A 133 -8.45 -30.88 8.84
CA THR A 133 -9.16 -32.17 8.88
C THR A 133 -10.66 -32.01 9.11
N THR A 134 -11.12 -30.82 9.45
CA THR A 134 -12.53 -30.53 9.69
C THR A 134 -13.30 -30.38 8.38
N PRO A 135 -14.57 -30.86 8.33
CA PRO A 135 -15.39 -30.67 7.13
C PRO A 135 -15.71 -29.21 6.88
N LEU A 136 -15.88 -28.84 5.62
CA LEU A 136 -16.32 -27.51 5.22
C LEU A 136 -17.76 -27.27 5.71
N THR A 137 -17.93 -26.36 6.63
CA THR A 137 -19.24 -25.90 7.15
C THR A 137 -19.29 -24.37 7.14
N LEU A 138 -20.49 -23.81 7.24
CA LEU A 138 -20.61 -22.35 7.34
C LEU A 138 -19.95 -21.81 8.62
N ASP A 139 -20.01 -22.56 9.71
CA ASP A 139 -19.35 -22.19 10.98
C ASP A 139 -17.81 -22.24 10.87
N ALA A 140 -17.28 -23.11 10.02
CA ALA A 140 -15.85 -23.17 9.73
C ALA A 140 -15.37 -22.01 8.82
N LEU A 141 -16.28 -21.46 7.99
CA LEU A 141 -15.96 -20.29 7.17
C LEU A 141 -16.18 -18.96 7.90
N PHE A 142 -17.16 -18.90 8.83
CA PHE A 142 -17.52 -17.68 9.54
C PHE A 142 -17.55 -17.97 11.07
N PRO A 143 -16.82 -17.16 11.89
CA PRO A 143 -16.11 -15.93 11.55
C PRO A 143 -14.62 -16.10 11.18
N GLU A 144 -14.04 -17.32 11.20
CA GLU A 144 -12.60 -17.55 11.16
C GLU A 144 -11.95 -17.07 9.86
N SER A 145 -12.66 -17.18 8.73
CA SER A 145 -12.13 -16.74 7.43
C SER A 145 -12.41 -15.27 7.11
N ILE A 146 -13.04 -14.51 8.03
CA ILE A 146 -13.22 -13.07 7.85
C ILE A 146 -11.87 -12.37 8.05
N GLY A 147 -11.43 -11.59 7.07
CA GLY A 147 -10.12 -10.94 7.20
C GLY A 147 -9.77 -10.02 6.04
N LEU A 148 -8.69 -9.28 6.24
CA LEU A 148 -8.18 -8.32 5.25
C LEU A 148 -7.53 -9.01 4.06
N GLY A 149 -6.92 -10.18 4.27
CA GLY A 149 -6.15 -10.90 3.26
C GLY A 149 -5.22 -9.96 2.48
N PRO A 150 -5.10 -10.08 1.15
CA PRO A 150 -4.25 -9.20 0.35
C PRO A 150 -4.70 -7.74 0.32
N LEU A 151 -5.92 -7.42 0.77
CA LEU A 151 -6.41 -6.03 0.83
C LEU A 151 -6.01 -5.28 2.11
N TRP A 152 -5.13 -5.84 2.96
CA TRP A 152 -4.56 -5.13 4.10
C TRP A 152 -3.95 -3.77 3.71
N PHE A 153 -3.36 -3.68 2.50
CA PHE A 153 -2.83 -2.42 1.97
C PHE A 153 -3.94 -1.37 1.79
N VAL A 154 -5.10 -1.78 1.28
CA VAL A 154 -6.26 -0.88 1.07
C VAL A 154 -6.79 -0.36 2.41
N ALA A 155 -6.86 -1.23 3.42
CA ALA A 155 -7.24 -0.86 4.77
C ALA A 155 -6.25 0.16 5.38
N MET A 156 -4.95 -0.12 5.27
CA MET A 156 -3.89 0.78 5.75
C MET A 156 -3.94 2.14 5.02
N LEU A 157 -4.12 2.12 3.70
CA LEU A 157 -4.27 3.34 2.90
C LEU A 157 -5.49 4.16 3.34
N LEU A 158 -6.60 3.50 3.66
CA LEU A 158 -7.80 4.16 4.16
C LEU A 158 -7.51 4.84 5.51
N ILE A 159 -6.81 4.17 6.42
CA ILE A 159 -6.35 4.74 7.69
C ILE A 159 -5.48 6.00 7.45
N PHE A 160 -4.53 5.93 6.51
CA PHE A 160 -3.68 7.08 6.19
C PHE A 160 -4.45 8.24 5.56
N CYS A 161 -5.44 7.94 4.71
CA CYS A 161 -6.32 8.97 4.15
C CYS A 161 -7.14 9.69 5.23
N PHE A 162 -7.67 8.95 6.21
CA PHE A 162 -8.37 9.52 7.36
C PHE A 162 -7.41 10.32 8.25
N GLY A 163 -6.22 9.78 8.54
CA GLY A 163 -5.18 10.47 9.29
C GLY A 163 -4.77 11.79 8.64
N TYR A 164 -4.59 11.80 7.30
CA TYR A 164 -4.32 13.03 6.56
C TYR A 164 -5.45 14.06 6.67
N ALA A 165 -6.70 13.62 6.50
CA ALA A 165 -7.86 14.51 6.62
C ALA A 165 -8.00 15.09 8.04
N LEU A 166 -7.78 14.24 9.07
CA LEU A 166 -7.79 14.66 10.47
C LEU A 166 -6.67 15.68 10.76
N TRP A 167 -5.45 15.39 10.31
CA TRP A 167 -4.32 16.31 10.44
C TRP A 167 -4.63 17.68 9.80
N ARG A 168 -5.18 17.69 8.59
CA ARG A 168 -5.58 18.92 7.88
C ARG A 168 -6.69 19.68 8.61
N TRP A 169 -7.60 18.95 9.25
CA TRP A 169 -8.66 19.56 10.06
C TRP A 169 -8.12 20.18 11.34
N LEU A 170 -7.25 19.47 12.06
CA LEU A 170 -6.66 19.96 13.32
C LEU A 170 -5.72 21.14 13.10
N THR A 171 -4.90 21.11 12.07
CA THR A 171 -3.94 22.19 11.81
C THR A 171 -4.59 23.44 11.23
N ARG A 172 -5.89 23.38 10.84
CA ARG A 172 -6.58 24.45 10.12
C ARG A 172 -5.69 25.10 9.06
N SER A 173 -4.76 24.31 8.55
CA SER A 173 -3.72 24.75 7.65
C SER A 173 -4.38 25.54 6.54
N GLN A 174 -4.13 26.84 6.56
CA GLN A 174 -4.55 27.74 5.50
C GLN A 174 -4.29 27.05 4.17
N ARG A 175 -5.19 27.20 3.22
CA ARG A 175 -4.97 26.76 1.84
C ARG A 175 -3.55 27.17 1.51
N ALA A 176 -2.64 26.19 1.42
CA ALA A 176 -1.27 26.48 1.07
C ALA A 176 -1.34 27.27 -0.23
N SER A 177 -0.93 28.53 -0.14
CA SER A 177 -0.77 29.37 -1.32
C SER A 177 0.07 28.57 -2.30
N ALA A 178 -0.38 28.42 -3.51
CA ALA A 178 0.21 27.59 -4.55
C ALA A 178 1.50 28.20 -5.10
N ALA A 179 2.43 28.58 -4.27
CA ALA A 179 3.64 29.28 -4.67
C ALA A 179 4.86 29.01 -3.80
N ASP A 180 4.96 27.83 -3.18
CA ASP A 180 6.32 27.39 -2.82
C ASP A 180 7.02 27.03 -4.12
N GLN A 181 8.12 27.74 -4.40
CA GLN A 181 8.95 27.44 -5.58
C GLN A 181 9.34 25.95 -5.55
N PRO A 182 9.33 25.26 -6.69
CA PRO A 182 9.77 23.87 -6.76
C PRO A 182 11.13 23.74 -6.09
N SER A 183 11.24 22.90 -5.09
CA SER A 183 12.51 22.67 -4.39
C SER A 183 12.80 21.19 -4.36
N SER A 184 13.83 20.78 -5.06
CA SER A 184 14.33 19.41 -5.02
C SER A 184 14.87 19.06 -3.62
N PRO A 185 14.70 17.81 -3.16
CA PRO A 185 15.27 17.38 -1.89
C PRO A 185 16.80 17.46 -1.92
N SER A 186 17.42 17.99 -0.85
CA SER A 186 18.87 18.00 -0.76
C SER A 186 19.42 16.59 -0.47
N PHE A 187 20.61 16.26 -0.97
CA PHE A 187 21.27 14.99 -0.68
C PHE A 187 21.45 14.77 0.81
N PHE A 188 21.74 15.82 1.58
CA PHE A 188 21.83 15.75 3.04
C PHE A 188 20.48 15.39 3.69
N GLY A 189 19.39 15.99 3.22
CA GLY A 189 18.03 15.66 3.68
C GLY A 189 17.65 14.21 3.38
N ILE A 190 18.02 13.70 2.21
CA ILE A 190 17.82 12.28 1.85
C ILE A 190 18.62 11.39 2.80
N GLY A 191 19.89 11.72 3.08
CA GLY A 191 20.73 10.95 4.01
C GLY A 191 20.13 10.89 5.43
N ILE A 192 19.68 12.03 5.97
CA ILE A 192 18.99 12.07 7.28
C ILE A 192 17.72 11.21 7.24
N PHE A 193 16.91 11.33 6.19
CA PHE A 193 15.69 10.53 6.05
C PHE A 193 15.98 9.04 6.09
N ILE A 194 17.01 8.58 5.36
CA ILE A 194 17.42 7.17 5.34
C ILE A 194 17.85 6.71 6.74
N LEU A 195 18.67 7.48 7.44
CA LEU A 195 19.15 7.12 8.77
C LEU A 195 18.01 7.08 9.80
N LEU A 196 17.12 8.06 9.79
CA LEU A 196 15.95 8.08 10.68
C LEU A 196 15.02 6.90 10.38
N LEU A 197 14.73 6.64 9.12
CA LEU A 197 13.89 5.52 8.72
C LEU A 197 14.50 4.18 9.13
N ALA A 198 15.81 4.00 8.95
CA ALA A 198 16.52 2.79 9.38
C ALA A 198 16.43 2.61 10.90
N GLY A 199 16.70 3.67 11.68
CA GLY A 199 16.65 3.63 13.15
C GLY A 199 15.23 3.31 13.67
N ILE A 200 14.21 4.01 13.16
CA ILE A 200 12.81 3.79 13.58
C ILE A 200 12.33 2.40 13.15
N SER A 201 12.70 1.95 11.95
CA SER A 201 12.36 0.60 11.47
C SER A 201 13.03 -0.49 12.30
N PHE A 202 14.28 -0.27 12.73
CA PHE A 202 15.00 -1.20 13.63
C PHE A 202 14.25 -1.29 14.97
N LEU A 203 13.92 -0.16 15.59
CA LEU A 203 13.19 -0.13 16.86
C LEU A 203 11.80 -0.79 16.73
N MET A 204 11.09 -0.55 15.63
CA MET A 204 9.80 -1.18 15.38
C MET A 204 9.90 -2.70 15.32
N ARG A 205 10.94 -3.23 14.68
CA ARG A 205 11.19 -4.69 14.57
C ARG A 205 11.60 -5.35 15.87
N MET A 206 12.05 -4.59 16.86
CA MET A 206 12.25 -5.10 18.23
C MET A 206 10.92 -5.36 18.94
N VAL A 207 9.85 -4.66 18.55
CA VAL A 207 8.52 -4.78 19.16
C VAL A 207 7.62 -5.68 18.32
N VAL A 208 7.69 -5.58 17.00
CA VAL A 208 6.91 -6.38 16.05
C VAL A 208 7.88 -7.09 15.11
N PRO A 209 8.14 -8.39 15.31
CA PRO A 209 8.97 -9.19 14.42
C PRO A 209 8.45 -9.21 12.97
N ILE A 210 9.37 -9.43 12.03
CA ILE A 210 8.99 -9.60 10.62
C ILE A 210 8.23 -10.91 10.47
N GLY A 211 7.10 -10.86 9.77
CA GLY A 211 6.25 -12.04 9.53
C GLY A 211 5.15 -12.23 10.59
N GLU A 212 5.16 -11.45 11.67
CA GLU A 212 4.06 -11.49 12.63
C GLU A 212 2.84 -10.75 12.10
N GLU A 213 1.70 -11.44 12.10
CA GLU A 213 0.41 -10.83 11.77
C GLU A 213 -0.27 -10.29 13.02
N ILE A 214 -0.63 -9.02 13.00
CA ILE A 214 -1.37 -8.39 14.11
C ILE A 214 -2.69 -7.83 13.56
N ARG A 215 -3.80 -8.39 14.03
CA ARG A 215 -5.17 -7.95 13.67
C ARG A 215 -5.43 -7.88 12.17
N GLY A 216 -4.96 -8.86 11.43
CA GLY A 216 -5.13 -8.93 9.97
C GLY A 216 -4.12 -8.10 9.16
N PHE A 217 -3.11 -7.51 9.82
CA PHE A 217 -2.02 -6.80 9.15
C PHE A 217 -0.73 -7.63 9.22
N PRO A 218 -0.32 -8.26 8.11
CA PRO A 218 0.81 -9.18 8.10
C PRO A 218 2.18 -8.49 8.09
N THR A 219 2.20 -7.17 7.96
CA THR A 219 3.45 -6.44 7.70
C THR A 219 3.62 -5.18 8.55
N LEU A 220 3.08 -5.16 9.78
CA LEU A 220 3.22 -4.00 10.68
C LEU A 220 4.67 -3.69 11.06
N ALA A 221 5.58 -4.65 10.98
CA ALA A 221 7.02 -4.41 11.14
C ALA A 221 7.57 -3.36 10.15
N TYR A 222 6.88 -3.10 9.04
CA TYR A 222 7.23 -2.10 8.02
C TYR A 222 6.42 -0.80 8.16
N LEU A 223 5.60 -0.65 9.19
CA LEU A 223 4.74 0.54 9.38
C LEU A 223 5.51 1.87 9.34
N PRO A 224 6.71 2.01 9.94
CA PRO A 224 7.50 3.24 9.83
C PRO A 224 7.80 3.62 8.38
N GLN A 225 8.12 2.65 7.53
CA GLN A 225 8.35 2.85 6.11
C GLN A 225 7.06 3.33 5.41
N TYR A 226 5.94 2.68 5.66
CA TYR A 226 4.67 3.01 5.01
C TYR A 226 4.21 4.43 5.33
N ILE A 227 4.25 4.81 6.62
CA ILE A 227 3.92 6.18 7.06
C ILE A 227 4.89 7.19 6.45
N SER A 228 6.21 6.93 6.56
CA SER A 228 7.24 7.84 6.07
C SER A 228 7.12 8.09 4.57
N PHE A 229 6.90 7.04 3.78
CA PHE A 229 6.75 7.17 2.34
C PHE A 229 5.42 7.84 1.95
N PHE A 230 4.32 7.58 2.65
CA PHE A 230 3.06 8.29 2.42
C PHE A 230 3.21 9.79 2.70
N VAL A 231 3.83 10.16 3.81
CA VAL A 231 4.12 11.57 4.15
C VAL A 231 5.06 12.19 3.13
N LEU A 232 6.13 11.48 2.76
CA LEU A 232 7.09 11.93 1.75
C LEU A 232 6.39 12.21 0.40
N GLY A 233 5.47 11.34 -0.01
CA GLY A 233 4.64 11.55 -1.20
C GLY A 233 3.80 12.82 -1.11
N ALA A 234 3.15 13.07 0.02
CA ALA A 234 2.38 14.28 0.24
C ALA A 234 3.25 15.54 0.21
N VAL A 235 4.46 15.49 0.76
CA VAL A 235 5.46 16.58 0.70
C VAL A 235 5.94 16.77 -0.74
N ALA A 236 6.25 15.71 -1.46
CA ALA A 236 6.67 15.76 -2.86
C ALA A 236 5.64 16.45 -3.76
N TYR A 237 4.34 16.16 -3.53
CA TYR A 237 3.27 16.88 -4.23
C TYR A 237 3.26 18.37 -3.92
N ARG A 238 3.36 18.76 -2.62
CA ARG A 238 3.33 20.14 -2.18
C ARG A 238 4.53 20.94 -2.71
N LYS A 239 5.70 20.32 -2.76
CA LYS A 239 6.94 20.92 -3.25
C LYS A 239 7.17 20.77 -4.77
N GLY A 240 6.26 20.14 -5.48
CA GLY A 240 6.32 20.02 -6.94
C GLY A 240 7.47 19.14 -7.47
N TRP A 241 8.04 18.22 -6.66
CA TRP A 241 9.23 17.44 -7.02
C TRP A 241 9.13 16.68 -8.35
N PHE A 242 7.92 16.26 -8.74
CA PHE A 242 7.70 15.50 -9.98
C PHE A 242 7.12 16.33 -11.12
N ARG A 243 7.12 17.67 -11.01
CA ARG A 243 6.61 18.55 -12.06
C ARG A 243 7.66 18.92 -13.11
N GLU A 244 8.93 18.73 -12.78
CA GLU A 244 10.08 19.08 -13.63
C GLU A 244 10.72 17.86 -14.32
N ILE A 245 10.13 16.66 -14.13
CA ILE A 245 10.51 15.41 -14.80
C ILE A 245 9.50 15.16 -15.93
#